data_d2af7bc8ab4cd06a8a7b083a2c7ae898
#
_entry.id   d2af7bc8ab4cd06a8a7b083a2c7ae898
#
_cell.length_a   1.000
_cell.length_b   1.000
_cell.length_c   1.000
_cell.angle_alpha   90.00
_cell.angle_beta   90.00
_cell.angle_gamma   90.00
#
_symmetry.space_group_name_H-M   'P 1'
#
loop_
_entity.id
_entity.type
_entity.pdbx_description
1 polymer ?
#
loop_
_entity_poly.entity_id
_entity_poly.type
_entity_poly.pdbx_seq_one_letter_code
_entity_poly.pdbx_strand_id
1 'polypeptide(L)'
;MLSRRSFLQGSAALGGAFALGAGLAARAGATAEPHVLTAQLAQAQIAADGVTPVMTYGLGDAPHSGMPPVLRMRKGEAYAARLVNRLDEPTTIHWHGLRVANAMDGVPEMTQPYVYPGDHFDYVFTPPDAGTFWYHPHCNTLTQMGHGLTGVIVVENPADPIYDAEIVLNLRDWRLGAGGKYIDPFKPRDAARGGTYGTVRTANWQKEPVYDAPAGGLVRARIVATDVTRIYTVGVEGAKAKVVALDGNPVEHPFLLDRLDIGPGQRVDLVLRMPYSEGGRATLGNFRGSNPWTIASFRAAGPALNRDLGDVAPLPANPVAEADLSTAKRIPLELTATAEHKATPSICGSLGYTFWALNKVPWPGDTPEPIAPIEEMKLGKSYVLEIANRTPHAHPIHLHGLSFRILSSNKRSFLPPPTDTILLLPDEQAEVALVADNPGDWVIHCHIIEHQKTGMTGYFKII
;
A
#
# COMPACT_ATOMS: atom_id res chain seq x y z
N MET A 1 -52.51 26.37 32.14
CA MET A 1 -51.62 27.32 31.40
C MET A 1 -50.65 27.95 32.41
N LEU A 2 -49.44 27.43 32.48
CA LEU A 2 -48.39 28.03 33.28
C LEU A 2 -47.15 28.15 32.38
N SER A 3 -46.62 29.36 32.28
CA SER A 3 -45.66 29.81 31.32
C SER A 3 -44.22 29.43 31.68
N ARG A 4 -43.39 29.27 30.65
CA ARG A 4 -41.96 28.89 30.65
C ARG A 4 -41.00 29.92 31.28
N ARG A 5 -41.39 30.64 32.36
CA ARG A 5 -40.54 31.79 32.82
C ARG A 5 -40.21 31.79 34.33
N SER A 6 -40.30 30.66 35.03
CA SER A 6 -40.08 30.64 36.49
C SER A 6 -39.21 29.48 36.94
N PHE A 7 -38.03 29.29 36.34
CA PHE A 7 -37.06 28.30 36.86
C PHE A 7 -35.62 28.80 36.70
N LEU A 8 -35.35 29.99 37.19
CA LEU A 8 -34.01 30.48 37.40
C LEU A 8 -34.05 31.43 38.59
N GLN A 9 -33.78 30.92 39.78
CA GLN A 9 -33.16 31.62 40.91
C GLN A 9 -33.18 30.76 42.17
N GLY A 10 -32.01 30.54 42.74
CA GLY A 10 -31.83 30.03 44.12
C GLY A 10 -31.19 28.67 44.20
N SER A 11 -29.91 28.52 44.41
CA SER A 11 -29.25 28.53 45.72
C SER A 11 -27.78 28.23 45.59
N ALA A 12 -26.98 29.06 46.22
CA ALA A 12 -25.52 28.91 46.36
C ALA A 12 -25.16 27.96 47.52
N ALA A 13 -23.94 27.44 47.46
CA ALA A 13 -23.04 26.91 48.47
C ALA A 13 -23.33 25.53 49.07
N LEU A 14 -22.39 24.62 48.71
CA LEU A 14 -21.58 23.90 49.72
C LEU A 14 -20.42 23.22 48.97
N GLY A 15 -19.21 23.47 49.44
CA GLY A 15 -17.96 23.04 48.86
C GLY A 15 -17.70 21.53 49.14
N GLY A 16 -16.97 20.92 48.22
CA GLY A 16 -16.45 19.58 48.32
C GLY A 16 -15.36 19.40 47.25
N ALA A 17 -14.09 19.49 47.67
CA ALA A 17 -12.95 19.26 46.84
C ALA A 17 -12.93 17.83 46.31
N PHE A 18 -12.88 17.65 44.98
CA PHE A 18 -12.33 16.47 44.34
C PHE A 18 -11.29 16.91 43.32
N ALA A 19 -10.09 16.41 43.55
CA ALA A 19 -8.90 16.68 42.79
C ALA A 19 -8.86 15.87 41.49
N LEU A 20 -8.35 16.54 40.45
CA LEU A 20 -7.51 16.01 39.39
C LEU A 20 -7.99 14.78 38.59
N GLY A 21 -8.70 15.06 37.54
CA GLY A 21 -8.64 14.32 36.29
C GLY A 21 -8.22 15.30 35.20
N ALA A 22 -6.93 15.49 35.00
CA ALA A 22 -6.43 16.25 33.86
C ALA A 22 -6.67 15.45 32.59
N GLY A 23 -7.85 15.61 32.00
CA GLY A 23 -8.09 15.25 30.61
C GLY A 23 -7.15 16.07 29.75
N LEU A 24 -6.21 15.41 29.07
CA LEU A 24 -5.48 15.95 27.95
C LEU A 24 -6.50 16.32 26.88
N ALA A 25 -7.03 17.52 26.93
CA ALA A 25 -7.67 18.12 25.78
C ALA A 25 -6.59 18.22 24.69
N ALA A 26 -6.66 17.35 23.68
CA ALA A 26 -5.89 17.50 22.47
C ALA A 26 -6.06 18.95 22.00
N ARG A 27 -4.98 19.71 22.01
CA ARG A 27 -4.92 20.99 21.33
C ARG A 27 -5.32 20.73 19.90
N ALA A 28 -6.46 21.22 19.46
CA ALA A 28 -6.79 21.37 18.06
C ALA A 28 -5.71 22.31 17.48
N GLY A 29 -4.65 21.72 16.96
CA GLY A 29 -3.66 22.41 16.15
C GLY A 29 -4.41 23.01 14.97
N ALA A 30 -3.99 24.19 14.51
CA ALA A 30 -4.50 24.79 13.30
C ALA A 30 -4.58 23.71 12.21
N THR A 31 -5.80 23.43 11.74
CA THR A 31 -6.03 22.45 10.67
C THR A 31 -5.34 23.02 9.44
N ALA A 32 -4.27 22.35 8.99
CA ALA A 32 -3.65 22.67 7.71
C ALA A 32 -4.74 22.59 6.63
N GLU A 33 -4.73 23.53 5.69
CA GLU A 33 -5.59 23.47 4.52
C GLU A 33 -5.40 22.07 3.86
N PRO A 34 -6.49 21.34 3.58
CA PRO A 34 -6.36 19.99 3.04
C PRO A 34 -5.76 20.03 1.63
N HIS A 35 -4.83 19.12 1.36
CA HIS A 35 -4.36 18.86 0.00
C HIS A 35 -5.52 18.27 -0.82
N VAL A 36 -6.01 19.02 -1.80
CA VAL A 36 -7.07 18.52 -2.68
C VAL A 36 -6.48 17.52 -3.66
N LEU A 37 -6.98 16.28 -3.59
CA LEU A 37 -6.69 15.19 -4.52
C LEU A 37 -7.92 14.95 -5.38
N THR A 38 -7.85 15.28 -6.66
CA THR A 38 -8.95 15.09 -7.60
C THR A 38 -8.77 13.81 -8.40
N ALA A 39 -9.62 12.81 -8.17
CA ALA A 39 -9.71 11.62 -9.01
C ALA A 39 -10.44 11.99 -10.32
N GLN A 40 -9.80 11.77 -11.48
CA GLN A 40 -10.32 12.24 -12.75
C GLN A 40 -9.89 11.35 -13.93
N LEU A 41 -10.65 11.44 -15.01
CA LEU A 41 -10.30 10.87 -16.30
C LEU A 41 -9.29 11.78 -17.02
N ALA A 42 -8.32 11.19 -17.69
CA ALA A 42 -7.31 11.89 -18.46
C ALA A 42 -6.85 11.07 -19.68
N GLN A 43 -5.89 11.62 -20.41
CA GLN A 43 -5.25 10.96 -21.55
C GLN A 43 -3.76 10.96 -21.34
N ALA A 44 -3.09 9.81 -21.53
CA ALA A 44 -1.64 9.68 -21.39
C ALA A 44 -1.06 8.80 -22.49
N GLN A 45 0.18 9.04 -22.86
CA GLN A 45 0.89 8.19 -23.81
C GLN A 45 1.62 7.09 -23.04
N ILE A 46 0.96 5.96 -22.82
CA ILE A 46 1.51 4.77 -22.14
C ILE A 46 2.16 3.83 -23.18
N ALA A 47 1.47 3.56 -24.27
CA ALA A 47 1.98 2.80 -25.40
C ALA A 47 2.61 3.74 -26.47
N ALA A 48 3.56 3.24 -27.23
CA ALA A 48 4.26 4.04 -28.24
C ALA A 48 3.36 4.43 -29.43
N ASP A 49 2.33 3.63 -29.69
CA ASP A 49 1.50 3.69 -30.89
C ASP A 49 0.13 4.37 -30.69
N GLY A 50 -0.10 4.98 -29.50
CA GLY A 50 -1.37 5.67 -29.26
C GLY A 50 -1.51 6.29 -27.89
N VAL A 51 -2.64 6.99 -27.71
CA VAL A 51 -3.01 7.65 -26.47
C VAL A 51 -3.97 6.73 -25.71
N THR A 52 -3.68 6.54 -24.42
CA THR A 52 -4.46 5.70 -23.50
C THR A 52 -5.35 6.58 -22.63
N PRO A 53 -6.68 6.34 -22.57
CA PRO A 53 -7.52 6.95 -21.55
C PRO A 53 -7.12 6.39 -20.17
N VAL A 54 -6.84 7.27 -19.22
CA VAL A 54 -6.35 6.87 -17.89
C VAL A 54 -7.20 7.48 -16.80
N MET A 55 -7.18 6.86 -15.62
CA MET A 55 -7.64 7.46 -14.38
C MET A 55 -6.42 7.94 -13.59
N THR A 56 -6.46 9.16 -13.07
CA THR A 56 -5.34 9.74 -12.34
C THR A 56 -5.84 10.59 -11.17
N TYR A 57 -4.94 10.81 -10.20
CA TYR A 57 -5.13 11.85 -9.19
C TYR A 57 -4.37 13.10 -9.62
N GLY A 58 -5.03 14.25 -9.58
CA GLY A 58 -4.41 15.57 -9.71
C GLY A 58 -4.35 16.28 -8.35
N LEU A 59 -3.45 17.26 -8.22
CA LEU A 59 -3.45 18.18 -7.08
C LEU A 59 -4.30 19.40 -7.42
N GLY A 60 -5.26 19.74 -6.55
CA GLY A 60 -6.20 20.84 -6.78
C GLY A 60 -7.24 20.52 -7.84
N ASP A 61 -7.82 21.57 -8.40
CA ASP A 61 -8.93 21.51 -9.36
C ASP A 61 -8.51 21.52 -10.83
N ALA A 62 -7.24 21.73 -11.10
CA ALA A 62 -6.73 21.79 -12.47
C ALA A 62 -6.75 20.40 -13.13
N PRO A 63 -7.04 20.33 -14.46
CA PRO A 63 -6.88 19.10 -15.20
C PRO A 63 -5.45 18.55 -15.09
N HIS A 64 -5.31 17.27 -14.83
CA HIS A 64 -4.04 16.57 -14.72
C HIS A 64 -4.03 15.37 -15.66
N SER A 65 -2.97 15.19 -16.44
CA SER A 65 -2.84 14.11 -17.42
C SER A 65 -1.63 13.20 -17.19
N GLY A 66 -0.89 13.47 -16.14
CA GLY A 66 0.30 12.70 -15.78
C GLY A 66 0.04 11.59 -14.78
N MET A 67 1.10 10.92 -14.39
CA MET A 67 1.11 9.99 -13.26
C MET A 67 0.63 10.73 -11.99
N PRO A 68 -0.16 10.06 -11.12
CA PRO A 68 -0.54 10.62 -9.83
C PRO A 68 0.66 11.17 -9.04
N PRO A 69 0.49 12.27 -8.29
CA PRO A 69 1.58 12.91 -7.58
C PRO A 69 2.18 12.00 -6.50
N VAL A 70 3.48 12.15 -6.25
CA VAL A 70 4.11 11.61 -5.05
C VAL A 70 3.71 12.51 -3.88
N LEU A 71 2.93 11.96 -2.94
CA LEU A 71 2.54 12.67 -1.73
C LEU A 71 3.69 12.63 -0.72
N ARG A 72 4.15 13.80 -0.27
CA ARG A 72 5.18 13.91 0.76
C ARG A 72 4.55 14.34 2.07
N MET A 73 4.78 13.53 3.08
CA MET A 73 4.32 13.73 4.45
C MET A 73 5.52 13.69 5.39
N ARG A 74 5.33 14.13 6.63
CA ARG A 74 6.35 14.00 7.67
C ARG A 74 5.84 13.14 8.81
N LYS A 75 6.71 12.24 9.30
CA LYS A 75 6.43 11.41 10.46
C LYS A 75 6.05 12.25 11.66
N GLY A 76 4.90 11.94 12.28
CA GLY A 76 4.40 12.63 13.46
C GLY A 76 3.73 13.99 13.21
N GLU A 77 3.67 14.46 11.95
CA GLU A 77 2.94 15.69 11.60
C GLU A 77 1.55 15.36 11.02
N ALA A 78 0.56 16.17 11.36
CA ALA A 78 -0.80 15.98 10.84
C ALA A 78 -0.83 16.23 9.32
N TYR A 79 -1.48 15.32 8.60
CA TYR A 79 -1.73 15.43 7.17
C TYR A 79 -3.23 15.47 6.92
N ALA A 80 -3.66 16.40 6.09
CA ALA A 80 -5.05 16.53 5.67
C ALA A 80 -5.14 16.43 4.14
N ALA A 81 -6.04 15.59 3.63
CA ALA A 81 -6.32 15.47 2.21
C ALA A 81 -7.83 15.46 1.97
N ARG A 82 -8.27 16.13 0.92
CA ARG A 82 -9.64 16.05 0.42
C ARG A 82 -9.65 15.32 -0.91
N LEU A 83 -10.25 14.13 -0.95
CA LEU A 83 -10.58 13.47 -2.20
C LEU A 83 -11.80 14.15 -2.83
N VAL A 84 -11.66 14.64 -4.06
CA VAL A 84 -12.77 15.09 -4.90
C VAL A 84 -12.93 14.07 -6.03
N ASN A 85 -14.12 13.48 -6.16
CA ASN A 85 -14.38 12.49 -7.20
C ASN A 85 -14.96 13.16 -8.45
N ARG A 86 -14.18 13.20 -9.52
CA ARG A 86 -14.60 13.62 -10.89
C ARG A 86 -14.61 12.45 -11.88
N LEU A 87 -14.59 11.22 -11.38
CA LEU A 87 -14.88 10.03 -12.20
C LEU A 87 -16.40 9.95 -12.42
N ASP A 88 -16.82 9.04 -13.29
CA ASP A 88 -18.23 8.70 -13.56
C ASP A 88 -18.74 7.54 -12.69
N GLU A 89 -17.90 7.06 -11.77
CA GLU A 89 -18.18 5.97 -10.83
C GLU A 89 -17.72 6.29 -9.41
N PRO A 90 -18.24 5.60 -8.37
CA PRO A 90 -17.79 5.79 -6.99
C PRO A 90 -16.32 5.40 -6.81
N THR A 91 -15.65 6.09 -5.88
CA THR A 91 -14.26 5.79 -5.50
C THR A 91 -14.01 6.04 -4.00
N THR A 92 -12.82 5.68 -3.53
CA THR A 92 -12.27 5.99 -2.19
C THR A 92 -10.75 6.09 -2.30
N ILE A 93 -10.07 6.45 -1.22
CA ILE A 93 -8.60 6.30 -1.13
C ILE A 93 -8.27 5.44 0.08
N HIS A 94 -7.60 4.32 -0.16
CA HIS A 94 -6.87 3.56 0.85
C HIS A 94 -5.40 4.00 0.88
N TRP A 95 -4.87 4.18 2.09
CA TRP A 95 -3.50 4.62 2.36
C TRP A 95 -2.63 3.41 2.70
N HIS A 96 -2.27 2.66 1.68
CA HIS A 96 -1.63 1.35 1.81
C HIS A 96 -0.33 1.38 2.62
N GLY A 97 -0.32 0.62 3.70
CA GLY A 97 0.79 0.46 4.62
C GLY A 97 0.87 1.52 5.72
N LEU A 98 0.07 2.59 5.67
CA LEU A 98 -0.01 3.56 6.75
C LEU A 98 -0.93 3.06 7.87
N ARG A 99 -0.47 3.15 9.13
CA ARG A 99 -1.27 2.86 10.30
C ARG A 99 -2.10 4.10 10.68
N VAL A 100 -3.22 4.28 10.00
CA VAL A 100 -4.15 5.39 10.21
C VAL A 100 -5.29 4.97 11.16
N ALA A 101 -6.10 5.92 11.64
CA ALA A 101 -7.35 5.59 12.33
C ALA A 101 -8.31 4.86 11.37
N ASN A 102 -9.07 3.88 11.86
CA ASN A 102 -9.92 3.02 11.02
C ASN A 102 -10.90 3.82 10.13
N ALA A 103 -11.47 4.93 10.62
CA ALA A 103 -12.34 5.81 9.84
C ALA A 103 -11.65 6.51 8.65
N MET A 104 -10.31 6.41 8.54
CA MET A 104 -9.50 6.99 7.46
C MET A 104 -8.92 5.92 6.51
N ASP A 105 -9.26 4.66 6.70
CA ASP A 105 -8.68 3.52 5.96
C ASP A 105 -9.11 3.44 4.50
N GLY A 106 -10.27 3.98 4.16
CA GLY A 106 -10.71 4.08 2.76
C GLY A 106 -11.47 2.88 2.21
N VAL A 107 -11.91 1.94 3.05
CA VAL A 107 -12.70 0.78 2.60
C VAL A 107 -14.19 1.12 2.60
N PRO A 108 -14.85 1.10 1.43
CA PRO A 108 -16.28 1.44 1.35
C PRO A 108 -17.14 0.48 2.17
N GLU A 109 -18.22 1.01 2.76
CA GLU A 109 -19.21 0.33 3.62
C GLU A 109 -18.64 -0.21 4.94
N MET A 110 -17.33 -0.34 5.08
CA MET A 110 -16.70 -0.82 6.30
C MET A 110 -16.14 0.32 7.15
N THR A 111 -15.35 1.21 6.54
CA THR A 111 -14.66 2.29 7.27
C THR A 111 -15.14 3.69 6.88
N GLN A 112 -15.76 3.83 5.72
CA GLN A 112 -16.32 5.07 5.21
C GLN A 112 -17.42 4.81 4.16
N PRO A 113 -18.27 5.80 3.85
CA PRO A 113 -19.19 5.73 2.72
C PRO A 113 -18.43 5.84 1.38
N TYR A 114 -19.10 5.44 0.29
CA TYR A 114 -18.64 5.74 -1.07
C TYR A 114 -18.53 7.24 -1.31
N VAL A 115 -17.52 7.65 -2.06
CA VAL A 115 -17.43 9.01 -2.62
C VAL A 115 -18.00 8.94 -4.03
N TYR A 116 -19.26 9.38 -4.19
CA TYR A 116 -19.95 9.36 -5.49
C TYR A 116 -19.39 10.44 -6.43
N PRO A 117 -19.68 10.34 -7.76
CA PRO A 117 -19.32 11.37 -8.72
C PRO A 117 -19.81 12.77 -8.28
N GLY A 118 -18.89 13.72 -8.19
CA GLY A 118 -19.13 15.09 -7.72
C GLY A 118 -19.01 15.31 -6.21
N ASP A 119 -18.97 14.24 -5.43
CA ASP A 119 -18.78 14.30 -3.98
C ASP A 119 -17.31 14.39 -3.56
N HIS A 120 -17.10 14.55 -2.27
CA HIS A 120 -15.76 14.57 -1.66
C HIS A 120 -15.74 13.84 -0.31
N PHE A 121 -14.52 13.47 0.15
CA PHE A 121 -14.27 12.93 1.48
C PHE A 121 -12.97 13.51 2.04
N ASP A 122 -12.98 13.87 3.32
CA ASP A 122 -11.84 14.45 4.01
C ASP A 122 -11.12 13.41 4.86
N TYR A 123 -9.84 13.21 4.57
CA TYR A 123 -8.93 12.37 5.34
C TYR A 123 -8.06 13.25 6.22
N VAL A 124 -7.99 12.93 7.52
CA VAL A 124 -7.09 13.61 8.46
C VAL A 124 -6.43 12.58 9.35
N PHE A 125 -5.12 12.49 9.30
CA PHE A 125 -4.36 11.54 10.11
C PHE A 125 -2.93 12.05 10.35
N THR A 126 -2.22 11.39 11.27
CA THR A 126 -0.82 11.65 11.57
C THR A 126 -0.05 10.36 11.34
N PRO A 127 0.80 10.24 10.30
CA PRO A 127 1.54 9.02 10.04
C PRO A 127 2.55 8.77 11.17
N PRO A 128 2.45 7.62 11.88
CA PRO A 128 3.39 7.29 12.95
C PRO A 128 4.72 6.75 12.44
N ASP A 129 4.75 6.30 11.20
CA ASP A 129 5.88 5.62 10.56
C ASP A 129 6.43 6.45 9.42
N ALA A 130 7.76 6.42 9.24
CA ALA A 130 8.44 6.96 8.07
C ALA A 130 8.75 5.84 7.07
N GLY A 131 8.81 6.18 5.78
CA GLY A 131 9.15 5.21 4.74
C GLY A 131 8.44 5.45 3.42
N THR A 132 8.39 4.40 2.62
CA THR A 132 7.75 4.38 1.31
C THR A 132 6.44 3.62 1.39
N PHE A 133 5.35 4.31 1.07
CA PHE A 133 3.98 3.84 1.08
C PHE A 133 3.31 4.21 -0.24
N TRP A 134 2.01 3.93 -0.38
CA TRP A 134 1.30 4.29 -1.59
C TRP A 134 -0.20 4.45 -1.34
N TYR A 135 -0.95 4.94 -2.32
CA TYR A 135 -2.38 5.14 -2.20
C TYR A 135 -3.12 4.71 -3.46
N HIS A 136 -4.29 4.15 -3.27
CA HIS A 136 -5.10 3.60 -4.35
C HIS A 136 -6.59 3.51 -3.94
N PRO A 137 -7.52 3.35 -4.91
CA PRO A 137 -8.93 3.15 -4.59
C PRO A 137 -9.17 1.76 -3.99
N HIS A 138 -10.18 1.65 -3.14
CA HIS A 138 -10.69 0.37 -2.66
C HIS A 138 -12.08 0.03 -3.23
N CYS A 139 -12.65 0.90 -4.11
CA CYS A 139 -13.87 0.68 -4.88
C CYS A 139 -13.51 0.46 -6.36
N ASN A 140 -14.16 -0.49 -7.04
CA ASN A 140 -13.87 -0.91 -8.43
C ASN A 140 -12.37 -1.06 -8.71
N THR A 141 -11.68 -1.66 -7.77
CA THR A 141 -10.22 -1.66 -7.63
C THR A 141 -9.52 -2.17 -8.89
N LEU A 142 -10.06 -3.23 -9.54
CA LEU A 142 -9.44 -3.79 -10.73
C LEU A 142 -9.42 -2.78 -11.89
N THR A 143 -10.53 -2.09 -12.14
CA THR A 143 -10.64 -1.09 -13.21
C THR A 143 -9.86 0.17 -12.84
N GLN A 144 -10.12 0.76 -11.68
CA GLN A 144 -9.53 2.04 -11.30
C GLN A 144 -8.00 1.94 -11.16
N MET A 145 -7.49 0.94 -10.46
CA MET A 145 -6.05 0.70 -10.43
C MET A 145 -5.51 0.32 -11.81
N GLY A 146 -6.18 -0.60 -12.50
CA GLY A 146 -5.78 -1.03 -13.86
C GLY A 146 -5.66 0.13 -14.83
N HIS A 147 -6.47 1.17 -14.67
CA HIS A 147 -6.46 2.39 -15.48
C HIS A 147 -5.55 3.50 -14.96
N GLY A 148 -4.84 3.32 -13.84
CA GLY A 148 -3.80 4.25 -13.43
C GLY A 148 -3.99 4.93 -12.07
N LEU A 149 -5.12 4.74 -11.40
CA LEU A 149 -5.45 5.45 -10.17
C LEU A 149 -4.65 4.93 -8.96
N THR A 150 -3.32 5.08 -9.01
CA THR A 150 -2.39 4.67 -7.94
C THR A 150 -1.24 5.67 -7.83
N GLY A 151 -0.92 6.13 -6.63
CA GLY A 151 0.19 7.05 -6.41
C GLY A 151 1.07 6.63 -5.23
N VAL A 152 2.25 7.20 -5.16
CA VAL A 152 3.25 6.88 -4.12
C VAL A 152 3.19 7.90 -2.99
N ILE A 153 3.44 7.43 -1.76
CA ILE A 153 3.59 8.25 -0.56
C ILE A 153 5.01 8.08 -0.04
N VAL A 154 5.66 9.19 0.27
CA VAL A 154 6.92 9.23 1.01
C VAL A 154 6.66 9.94 2.33
N VAL A 155 6.76 9.21 3.43
CA VAL A 155 6.74 9.81 4.77
C VAL A 155 8.19 10.03 5.19
N GLU A 156 8.58 11.30 5.27
CA GLU A 156 9.93 11.73 5.59
C GLU A 156 10.20 11.64 7.09
N ASN A 157 11.41 11.23 7.45
CA ASN A 157 11.92 11.34 8.81
C ASN A 157 13.13 12.28 8.80
N PRO A 158 13.10 13.39 9.56
CA PRO A 158 14.24 14.32 9.62
C PRO A 158 15.55 13.69 10.07
N ALA A 159 15.49 12.53 10.72
CA ALA A 159 16.66 11.77 11.15
C ALA A 159 17.20 10.79 10.08
N ASP A 160 16.57 10.70 8.90
CA ASP A 160 17.07 9.84 7.81
C ASP A 160 18.41 10.38 7.29
N PRO A 161 19.35 9.51 6.88
CA PRO A 161 20.55 9.94 6.18
C PRO A 161 20.22 10.69 4.88
N ILE A 162 21.02 11.69 4.57
CA ILE A 162 20.92 12.43 3.31
C ILE A 162 21.70 11.67 2.23
N TYR A 163 21.03 11.35 1.15
CA TYR A 163 21.63 10.75 -0.06
C TYR A 163 21.85 11.81 -1.15
N ASP A 164 22.75 11.53 -2.08
CA ASP A 164 23.10 12.48 -3.15
C ASP A 164 21.96 12.67 -4.17
N ALA A 165 21.04 11.69 -4.26
CA ALA A 165 19.78 11.80 -5.00
C ALA A 165 18.74 10.80 -4.46
N GLU A 166 17.46 11.09 -4.72
CA GLU A 166 16.33 10.19 -4.48
C GLU A 166 15.50 10.05 -5.75
N ILE A 167 15.15 8.80 -6.09
CA ILE A 167 14.33 8.49 -7.26
C ILE A 167 13.20 7.57 -6.80
N VAL A 168 11.96 7.97 -7.07
CA VAL A 168 10.76 7.21 -6.75
C VAL A 168 10.27 6.51 -8.01
N LEU A 169 10.05 5.19 -7.92
CA LEU A 169 9.62 4.35 -9.05
C LEU A 169 8.30 3.67 -8.71
N ASN A 170 7.26 4.06 -9.43
CA ASN A 170 5.95 3.41 -9.42
C ASN A 170 5.92 2.36 -10.54
N LEU A 171 5.97 1.08 -10.19
CA LEU A 171 5.96 -0.03 -11.15
C LEU A 171 4.54 -0.42 -11.51
N ARG A 172 4.26 -0.53 -12.80
CA ARG A 172 2.94 -0.88 -13.32
C ARG A 172 3.00 -1.73 -14.57
N ASP A 173 1.98 -2.57 -14.67
CA ASP A 173 1.66 -3.36 -15.86
C ASP A 173 0.32 -2.89 -16.41
N TRP A 174 0.25 -2.58 -17.69
CA TRP A 174 -0.93 -2.06 -18.37
C TRP A 174 -1.46 -3.09 -19.36
N ARG A 175 -2.77 -3.28 -19.36
CA ARG A 175 -3.39 -4.22 -20.26
C ARG A 175 -3.92 -3.52 -21.52
N LEU A 176 -2.99 -3.25 -22.46
CA LEU A 176 -3.25 -2.47 -23.67
C LEU A 176 -3.06 -3.33 -24.92
N GLY A 177 -3.92 -3.07 -25.91
CA GLY A 177 -3.81 -3.55 -27.30
C GLY A 177 -3.28 -2.46 -28.22
N ALA A 178 -3.45 -2.64 -29.52
CA ALA A 178 -3.04 -1.70 -30.55
C ALA A 178 -3.63 -0.31 -30.34
N GLY A 179 -2.85 0.73 -30.62
CA GLY A 179 -3.26 2.12 -30.48
C GLY A 179 -3.46 2.58 -29.03
N GLY A 180 -2.87 1.89 -28.06
CA GLY A 180 -2.97 2.24 -26.63
C GLY A 180 -4.35 2.03 -26.02
N LYS A 181 -5.22 1.26 -26.66
CA LYS A 181 -6.59 0.98 -26.18
C LYS A 181 -6.58 -0.17 -25.17
N TYR A 182 -7.39 -0.08 -24.11
CA TYR A 182 -7.58 -1.20 -23.20
C TYR A 182 -8.18 -2.40 -23.92
N ILE A 183 -7.66 -3.57 -23.55
CA ILE A 183 -8.25 -4.88 -23.86
C ILE A 183 -8.85 -5.44 -22.57
N ASP A 184 -9.63 -6.56 -22.68
CA ASP A 184 -10.30 -7.14 -21.51
C ASP A 184 -9.38 -7.16 -20.28
N PRO A 185 -9.72 -6.44 -19.20
CA PRO A 185 -8.86 -6.33 -18.01
C PRO A 185 -8.80 -7.65 -17.24
N PHE A 186 -9.74 -8.55 -17.50
CA PHE A 186 -10.00 -9.74 -16.74
C PHE A 186 -10.19 -10.97 -17.64
N LYS A 187 -9.47 -12.04 -17.33
CA LYS A 187 -9.68 -13.36 -17.92
C LYS A 187 -9.98 -14.37 -16.81
N PRO A 188 -11.19 -14.95 -16.76
CA PRO A 188 -11.59 -15.89 -15.70
C PRO A 188 -10.60 -17.01 -15.47
N ARG A 189 -10.04 -17.57 -16.54
CA ARG A 189 -9.02 -18.63 -16.46
C ARG A 189 -7.73 -18.17 -15.81
N ASP A 190 -7.29 -16.94 -16.07
CA ASP A 190 -6.05 -16.39 -15.54
C ASP A 190 -6.27 -15.93 -14.09
N ALA A 191 -7.42 -15.32 -13.78
CA ALA A 191 -7.82 -14.94 -12.45
C ALA A 191 -7.96 -16.13 -11.47
N ALA A 192 -8.41 -17.28 -11.97
CA ALA A 192 -8.43 -18.53 -11.20
C ALA A 192 -7.04 -19.19 -11.06
N ARG A 193 -5.97 -18.48 -11.44
CA ARG A 193 -4.57 -18.93 -11.39
C ARG A 193 -3.68 -17.83 -10.78
N GLY A 194 -2.67 -17.37 -11.51
CA GLY A 194 -1.73 -16.32 -11.08
C GLY A 194 -2.17 -14.89 -11.40
N GLY A 195 -3.40 -14.70 -11.91
CA GLY A 195 -3.94 -13.41 -12.36
C GLY A 195 -3.60 -13.08 -13.82
N THR A 196 -4.26 -12.06 -14.37
CA THR A 196 -4.11 -11.62 -15.76
C THR A 196 -3.00 -10.57 -15.88
N TYR A 197 -1.91 -10.91 -16.57
CA TYR A 197 -0.80 -9.98 -16.78
C TYR A 197 -1.13 -8.93 -17.86
N GLY A 198 -0.56 -7.74 -17.68
CA GLY A 198 -0.57 -6.69 -18.69
C GLY A 198 0.38 -6.96 -19.86
N THR A 199 0.28 -6.13 -20.87
CA THR A 199 1.03 -6.20 -22.13
C THR A 199 2.12 -5.13 -22.23
N VAL A 200 1.97 -4.02 -21.50
CA VAL A 200 2.91 -2.90 -21.46
C VAL A 200 3.36 -2.67 -20.02
N ARG A 201 4.67 -2.75 -19.78
CA ARG A 201 5.31 -2.58 -18.49
C ARG A 201 5.96 -1.21 -18.39
N THR A 202 5.72 -0.52 -17.30
CA THR A 202 6.24 0.84 -17.10
C THR A 202 6.78 1.04 -15.69
N ALA A 203 7.71 1.97 -15.54
CA ALA A 203 8.03 2.64 -14.30
C ALA A 203 7.70 4.13 -14.48
N ASN A 204 6.92 4.70 -13.55
CA ASN A 204 6.43 6.09 -13.66
C ASN A 204 5.72 6.38 -14.99
N TRP A 205 4.90 5.43 -15.46
CA TRP A 205 4.15 5.49 -16.73
C TRP A 205 5.03 5.57 -17.98
N GLN A 206 6.34 5.35 -17.87
CA GLN A 206 7.29 5.35 -18.95
C GLN A 206 7.90 3.95 -19.14
N LYS A 207 8.11 3.57 -20.39
CA LYS A 207 8.80 2.32 -20.72
C LYS A 207 10.30 2.53 -20.55
N GLU A 208 10.93 1.76 -19.66
CA GLU A 208 12.39 1.75 -19.43
C GLU A 208 13.00 3.17 -19.26
N PRO A 209 12.45 4.01 -18.33
CA PRO A 209 12.94 5.38 -18.18
C PRO A 209 14.41 5.41 -17.77
N VAL A 210 15.10 6.51 -18.14
CA VAL A 210 16.48 6.79 -17.75
C VAL A 210 16.51 8.04 -16.88
N TYR A 211 17.10 7.90 -15.70
CA TYR A 211 17.27 9.00 -14.74
C TYR A 211 18.75 9.36 -14.61
N ASP A 212 19.07 10.64 -14.64
CA ASP A 212 20.42 11.11 -14.34
C ASP A 212 20.62 11.12 -12.81
N ALA A 213 21.79 10.68 -12.38
CA ALA A 213 22.16 10.64 -10.98
C ALA A 213 23.66 10.97 -10.83
N PRO A 214 24.11 11.56 -9.70
CA PRO A 214 25.50 11.95 -9.50
C PRO A 214 26.47 10.78 -9.67
N ALA A 215 27.49 10.93 -10.52
CA ALA A 215 28.53 9.92 -10.71
C ALA A 215 29.21 9.59 -9.36
N GLY A 216 29.43 8.31 -9.06
CA GLY A 216 30.02 7.85 -7.79
C GLY A 216 29.23 8.21 -6.54
N GLY A 217 28.01 8.75 -6.68
CA GLY A 217 27.10 9.13 -5.58
C GLY A 217 26.30 7.97 -5.04
N LEU A 218 25.67 8.18 -3.87
CA LEU A 218 24.69 7.29 -3.26
C LEU A 218 23.29 7.76 -3.63
N VAL A 219 22.51 6.91 -4.28
CA VAL A 219 21.15 7.20 -4.75
C VAL A 219 20.17 6.31 -4.04
N ARG A 220 19.17 6.90 -3.34
CA ARG A 220 18.04 6.16 -2.79
C ARG A 220 17.00 5.96 -3.88
N ALA A 221 16.78 4.72 -4.28
CA ALA A 221 15.70 4.33 -5.19
C ALA A 221 14.55 3.72 -4.36
N ARG A 222 13.38 4.36 -4.37
CA ARG A 222 12.16 3.89 -3.73
C ARG A 222 11.30 3.20 -4.79
N ILE A 223 11.08 1.91 -4.63
CA ILE A 223 10.40 1.06 -5.61
C ILE A 223 9.09 0.59 -5.03
N VAL A 224 7.99 0.87 -5.71
CA VAL A 224 6.63 0.51 -5.28
C VAL A 224 5.97 -0.34 -6.35
N ALA A 225 5.58 -1.56 -6.01
CA ALA A 225 4.84 -2.44 -6.92
C ALA A 225 3.34 -2.14 -6.81
N THR A 226 2.85 -1.13 -7.54
CA THR A 226 1.43 -0.73 -7.59
C THR A 226 0.63 -1.53 -8.62
N ASP A 227 1.17 -2.63 -9.06
CA ASP A 227 0.58 -3.53 -10.05
C ASP A 227 -0.69 -4.19 -9.51
N VAL A 228 -1.59 -4.55 -10.41
CA VAL A 228 -2.79 -5.33 -10.07
C VAL A 228 -2.52 -6.84 -10.01
N THR A 229 -1.38 -7.30 -10.57
CA THR A 229 -1.13 -8.75 -10.73
C THR A 229 0.35 -9.12 -10.65
N ARG A 230 1.25 -8.32 -11.25
CA ARG A 230 2.62 -8.76 -11.54
C ARG A 230 3.51 -8.85 -10.31
N ILE A 231 4.12 -10.01 -10.11
CA ILE A 231 5.23 -10.20 -9.17
C ILE A 231 6.54 -9.97 -9.93
N TYR A 232 7.44 -9.21 -9.33
CA TYR A 232 8.76 -8.90 -9.87
C TYR A 232 9.83 -9.63 -9.08
N THR A 233 10.94 -10.01 -9.74
CA THR A 233 12.21 -10.36 -9.09
C THR A 233 13.19 -9.26 -9.43
N VAL A 234 13.34 -8.28 -8.53
CA VAL A 234 14.18 -7.09 -8.79
C VAL A 234 15.64 -7.37 -8.52
N GLY A 235 16.51 -6.73 -9.29
CA GLY A 235 17.96 -6.76 -9.13
C GLY A 235 18.61 -5.60 -9.88
N VAL A 236 19.87 -5.31 -9.57
CA VAL A 236 20.64 -4.21 -10.17
C VAL A 236 21.84 -4.77 -10.90
N GLU A 237 22.07 -4.31 -12.14
CA GLU A 237 23.25 -4.59 -12.96
C GLU A 237 24.05 -3.30 -13.22
N GLY A 238 25.35 -3.40 -13.38
CA GLY A 238 26.26 -2.26 -13.61
C GLY A 238 26.58 -1.45 -12.35
N ALA A 239 25.98 -1.75 -11.20
CA ALA A 239 26.26 -1.14 -9.90
C ALA A 239 25.94 -2.12 -8.77
N LYS A 240 26.44 -1.80 -7.56
CA LYS A 240 26.02 -2.47 -6.32
C LYS A 240 24.95 -1.65 -5.64
N ALA A 241 23.99 -2.34 -5.01
CA ALA A 241 22.94 -1.73 -4.21
C ALA A 241 22.79 -2.44 -2.86
N LYS A 242 22.41 -1.70 -1.83
CA LYS A 242 21.94 -2.24 -0.55
C LYS A 242 20.44 -2.05 -0.39
N VAL A 243 19.77 -3.05 0.16
CA VAL A 243 18.39 -2.90 0.66
C VAL A 243 18.47 -2.17 2.00
N VAL A 244 17.70 -1.09 2.14
CA VAL A 244 17.65 -0.27 3.37
C VAL A 244 16.29 -0.29 4.04
N ALA A 245 15.21 -0.57 3.28
CA ALA A 245 13.86 -0.73 3.84
C ALA A 245 13.02 -1.69 2.98
N LEU A 246 12.08 -2.35 3.62
CA LEU A 246 11.05 -3.19 3.00
C LEU A 246 9.68 -2.77 3.57
N ASP A 247 8.69 -2.60 2.70
CA ASP A 247 7.32 -2.23 3.05
C ASP A 247 7.24 -1.05 4.03
N GLY A 248 8.04 0.01 3.74
CA GLY A 248 8.13 1.22 4.55
C GLY A 248 8.96 1.07 5.83
N ASN A 249 9.33 -0.15 6.24
CA ASN A 249 10.09 -0.36 7.48
C ASN A 249 11.58 -0.59 7.21
N PRO A 250 12.48 0.08 7.96
CA PRO A 250 13.91 -0.10 7.86
C PRO A 250 14.35 -1.54 8.14
N VAL A 251 15.31 -2.04 7.37
CA VAL A 251 16.03 -3.25 7.74
C VAL A 251 17.02 -2.94 8.88
N GLU A 252 17.17 -3.86 9.81
CA GLU A 252 18.08 -3.68 10.95
C GLU A 252 19.53 -3.47 10.48
N HIS A 253 19.94 -4.24 9.48
CA HIS A 253 21.26 -4.13 8.86
C HIS A 253 21.13 -4.06 7.33
N PRO A 254 21.49 -2.92 6.69
CA PRO A 254 21.49 -2.82 5.24
C PRO A 254 22.34 -3.91 4.59
N PHE A 255 21.77 -4.70 3.68
CA PHE A 255 22.40 -5.84 3.03
C PHE A 255 22.47 -5.69 1.52
N LEU A 256 23.47 -6.31 0.88
CA LEU A 256 23.62 -6.27 -0.57
C LEU A 256 22.44 -6.96 -1.26
N LEU A 257 21.86 -6.26 -2.22
CA LEU A 257 20.85 -6.83 -3.11
C LEU A 257 21.52 -7.79 -4.09
N ASP A 258 21.06 -9.04 -4.09
CA ASP A 258 21.25 -9.95 -5.22
C ASP A 258 19.97 -9.97 -6.06
N ARG A 259 18.96 -10.69 -5.62
CA ARG A 259 17.62 -10.75 -6.20
C ARG A 259 16.58 -10.70 -5.09
N LEU A 260 15.51 -9.97 -5.31
CA LEU A 260 14.43 -9.84 -4.33
C LEU A 260 13.07 -9.92 -5.03
N ASP A 261 12.22 -10.86 -4.58
CA ASP A 261 10.84 -10.93 -5.05
C ASP A 261 9.99 -9.86 -4.35
N ILE A 262 9.24 -9.09 -5.13
CA ILE A 262 8.22 -8.15 -4.67
C ILE A 262 6.92 -8.38 -5.43
N GLY A 263 5.84 -8.57 -4.68
CA GLY A 263 4.49 -8.71 -5.23
C GLY A 263 3.73 -7.38 -5.24
N PRO A 264 2.55 -7.35 -5.87
CA PRO A 264 1.64 -6.22 -5.74
C PRO A 264 1.45 -5.80 -4.28
N GLY A 265 1.51 -4.50 -4.01
CA GLY A 265 1.43 -3.93 -2.67
C GLY A 265 2.77 -3.75 -1.97
N GLN A 266 3.80 -4.49 -2.33
CA GLN A 266 5.10 -4.45 -1.66
C GLN A 266 5.98 -3.30 -2.15
N ARG A 267 6.88 -2.85 -1.26
CA ARG A 267 7.83 -1.76 -1.51
C ARG A 267 9.23 -2.17 -1.08
N VAL A 268 10.22 -1.66 -1.81
CA VAL A 268 11.63 -1.81 -1.43
C VAL A 268 12.38 -0.50 -1.66
N ASP A 269 13.14 -0.08 -0.66
CA ASP A 269 14.06 1.04 -0.80
C ASP A 269 15.49 0.50 -0.93
N LEU A 270 16.15 0.91 -2.00
CA LEU A 270 17.54 0.57 -2.29
C LEU A 270 18.42 1.80 -2.16
N VAL A 271 19.65 1.63 -1.73
CA VAL A 271 20.70 2.63 -1.91
C VAL A 271 21.72 2.06 -2.89
N LEU A 272 21.82 2.69 -4.05
CA LEU A 272 22.76 2.35 -5.11
C LEU A 272 23.99 3.26 -5.02
N ARG A 273 25.19 2.69 -5.19
CA ARG A 273 26.37 3.49 -5.51
C ARG A 273 26.51 3.57 -7.02
N MET A 274 26.39 4.76 -7.56
CA MET A 274 26.48 4.99 -9.00
C MET A 274 27.89 4.69 -9.54
N PRO A 275 28.04 4.31 -10.83
CA PRO A 275 29.33 4.24 -11.49
C PRO A 275 30.10 5.57 -11.39
N TYR A 276 31.41 5.52 -11.26
CA TYR A 276 32.26 6.71 -11.16
C TYR A 276 32.41 7.43 -12.49
N SER A 277 32.39 6.67 -13.60
CA SER A 277 32.57 7.24 -14.93
C SER A 277 31.30 7.93 -15.40
N GLU A 278 31.40 9.17 -15.85
CA GLU A 278 30.31 9.88 -16.51
C GLU A 278 29.73 9.04 -17.68
N GLY A 279 28.42 8.99 -17.79
CA GLY A 279 27.70 8.14 -18.74
C GLY A 279 27.59 6.66 -18.34
N GLY A 280 28.31 6.23 -17.29
CA GLY A 280 28.17 4.87 -16.72
C GLY A 280 26.74 4.60 -16.30
N ARG A 281 26.27 3.35 -16.42
CA ARG A 281 24.88 2.99 -16.17
C ARG A 281 24.75 1.96 -15.04
N ALA A 282 23.76 2.17 -14.19
CA ALA A 282 23.18 1.16 -13.32
C ALA A 282 21.77 0.85 -13.83
N THR A 283 21.42 -0.42 -13.94
CA THR A 283 20.13 -0.85 -14.50
C THR A 283 19.37 -1.67 -13.47
N LEU A 284 18.20 -1.19 -13.08
CA LEU A 284 17.22 -1.95 -12.33
C LEU A 284 16.47 -2.86 -13.30
N GLY A 285 16.53 -4.17 -13.09
CA GLY A 285 15.90 -5.17 -13.94
C GLY A 285 14.87 -6.02 -13.19
N ASN A 286 13.97 -6.63 -13.95
CA ASN A 286 13.17 -7.76 -13.49
C ASN A 286 13.76 -9.06 -14.03
N PHE A 287 14.06 -9.98 -13.13
CA PHE A 287 14.70 -11.27 -13.43
C PHE A 287 13.76 -12.45 -13.23
N ARG A 288 12.48 -12.20 -13.04
CA ARG A 288 11.48 -13.26 -12.89
C ARG A 288 11.22 -13.92 -14.23
N GLY A 289 11.34 -15.26 -14.25
CA GLY A 289 11.17 -16.07 -15.46
C GLY A 289 12.41 -16.13 -16.36
N SER A 290 12.23 -16.64 -17.57
CA SER A 290 13.35 -16.93 -18.52
C SER A 290 13.82 -15.72 -19.32
N ASN A 291 13.06 -14.61 -19.34
CA ASN A 291 13.35 -13.43 -20.15
C ASN A 291 13.44 -12.18 -19.27
N PRO A 292 14.61 -11.89 -18.70
CA PRO A 292 14.83 -10.65 -17.95
C PRO A 292 14.58 -9.41 -18.81
N TRP A 293 14.18 -8.32 -18.17
CA TRP A 293 13.93 -7.05 -18.85
C TRP A 293 14.22 -5.84 -17.93
N THR A 294 14.58 -4.72 -18.54
CA THR A 294 14.87 -3.47 -17.84
C THR A 294 13.60 -2.83 -17.30
N ILE A 295 13.62 -2.47 -16.02
CA ILE A 295 12.58 -1.65 -15.38
C ILE A 295 12.89 -0.17 -15.58
N ALA A 296 14.10 0.25 -15.17
CA ALA A 296 14.61 1.62 -15.27
C ALA A 296 16.15 1.61 -15.33
N SER A 297 16.75 2.68 -15.83
CA SER A 297 18.19 2.86 -15.81
C SER A 297 18.56 4.17 -15.10
N PHE A 298 19.71 4.17 -14.42
CA PHE A 298 20.31 5.33 -13.81
C PHE A 298 21.61 5.63 -14.54
N ARG A 299 21.76 6.85 -15.07
CA ARG A 299 22.95 7.29 -15.80
C ARG A 299 23.80 8.19 -14.91
N ALA A 300 25.05 7.84 -14.73
CA ALA A 300 25.98 8.66 -13.97
C ALA A 300 26.23 9.99 -14.70
N ALA A 301 26.04 11.11 -14.02
CA ALA A 301 26.17 12.45 -14.57
C ALA A 301 27.02 13.35 -13.66
N GLY A 302 27.78 14.23 -14.27
CA GLY A 302 28.64 15.23 -13.61
C GLY A 302 29.90 14.66 -12.97
N PRO A 303 30.64 15.50 -12.21
CA PRO A 303 31.87 15.10 -11.52
C PRO A 303 31.61 13.97 -10.53
N ALA A 304 32.53 13.01 -10.50
CA ALA A 304 32.39 11.84 -9.62
C ALA A 304 32.50 12.22 -8.14
N LEU A 305 31.53 11.81 -7.37
CA LEU A 305 31.56 11.84 -5.92
C LEU A 305 32.30 10.58 -5.40
N ASN A 306 33.04 10.73 -4.32
CA ASN A 306 33.77 9.61 -3.73
C ASN A 306 32.97 9.03 -2.56
N ARG A 307 31.85 8.37 -2.87
CA ARG A 307 30.99 7.72 -1.87
C ARG A 307 31.29 6.23 -1.76
N ASP A 308 31.17 5.69 -0.56
CA ASP A 308 31.27 4.24 -0.31
C ASP A 308 29.92 3.66 0.09
N LEU A 309 29.55 2.54 -0.52
CA LEU A 309 28.34 1.80 -0.15
C LEU A 309 28.47 1.20 1.29
N GLY A 310 29.69 1.02 1.78
CA GLY A 310 29.99 0.64 3.16
C GLY A 310 29.43 1.62 4.19
N ASP A 311 29.40 2.91 3.86
CA ASP A 311 28.95 3.99 4.75
C ASP A 311 27.42 4.06 4.89
N VAL A 312 26.66 3.25 4.15
CA VAL A 312 25.19 3.23 4.25
C VAL A 312 24.79 2.64 5.62
N ALA A 313 24.37 3.54 6.50
CA ALA A 313 23.87 3.22 7.82
C ALA A 313 22.40 2.73 7.79
N PRO A 314 21.94 1.99 8.81
CA PRO A 314 20.52 1.70 8.99
C PRO A 314 19.69 2.99 9.11
N LEU A 315 18.47 2.95 8.56
CA LEU A 315 17.50 4.01 8.78
C LEU A 315 16.93 3.92 10.21
N PRO A 316 16.47 5.04 10.79
CA PRO A 316 15.80 5.03 12.11
C PRO A 316 14.57 4.12 12.09
N ALA A 317 14.43 3.26 13.10
CA ALA A 317 13.32 2.32 13.20
C ALA A 317 11.97 3.00 13.38
N ASN A 318 10.92 2.39 12.84
CA ASN A 318 9.55 2.76 13.10
C ASN A 318 9.05 2.18 14.44
N PRO A 319 8.12 2.85 15.13
CA PRO A 319 7.59 2.41 16.42
C PRO A 319 6.53 1.31 16.27
N VAL A 320 6.88 0.20 15.64
CA VAL A 320 6.00 -0.97 15.51
C VAL A 320 6.09 -1.78 16.81
N ALA A 321 4.92 -2.05 17.44
CA ALA A 321 4.87 -2.79 18.69
C ALA A 321 5.36 -4.24 18.49
N GLU A 322 6.15 -4.73 19.45
CA GLU A 322 6.63 -6.12 19.48
C GLU A 322 5.59 -7.01 20.16
N ALA A 323 5.27 -8.14 19.49
CA ALA A 323 4.32 -9.10 20.03
C ALA A 323 4.92 -9.95 21.14
N ASP A 324 4.22 -10.09 22.26
CA ASP A 324 4.54 -11.06 23.31
C ASP A 324 4.11 -12.46 22.87
N LEU A 325 5.05 -13.24 22.39
CA LEU A 325 4.81 -14.59 21.89
C LEU A 325 4.42 -15.59 22.99
N SER A 326 4.72 -15.27 24.27
CA SER A 326 4.39 -16.15 25.40
C SER A 326 2.89 -16.14 25.73
N THR A 327 2.18 -15.08 25.36
CA THR A 327 0.74 -14.89 25.61
C THR A 327 -0.09 -14.76 24.33
N ALA A 328 0.57 -14.79 23.14
CA ALA A 328 -0.10 -14.60 21.87
C ALA A 328 -1.08 -15.72 21.55
N LYS A 329 -2.34 -15.34 21.18
CA LYS A 329 -3.32 -16.27 20.64
C LYS A 329 -2.92 -16.63 19.20
N ARG A 330 -2.95 -17.92 18.88
CA ARG A 330 -2.66 -18.44 17.54
C ARG A 330 -3.96 -18.56 16.73
N ILE A 331 -3.94 -18.07 15.50
CA ILE A 331 -5.10 -18.01 14.61
C ILE A 331 -4.74 -18.65 13.28
N PRO A 332 -5.37 -19.76 12.88
CA PRO A 332 -5.14 -20.36 11.57
C PRO A 332 -5.76 -19.51 10.46
N LEU A 333 -5.01 -19.34 9.37
CA LEU A 333 -5.46 -18.63 8.17
C LEU A 333 -5.05 -19.43 6.92
N GLU A 334 -6.00 -20.06 6.28
CA GLU A 334 -5.75 -20.83 5.06
C GLU A 334 -6.16 -20.03 3.81
N LEU A 335 -5.26 -19.92 2.84
CA LEU A 335 -5.56 -19.43 1.50
C LEU A 335 -6.00 -20.62 0.67
N THR A 336 -7.23 -20.60 0.17
CA THR A 336 -7.84 -21.73 -0.52
C THR A 336 -8.51 -21.30 -1.82
N ALA A 337 -8.70 -22.27 -2.74
CA ALA A 337 -9.62 -22.14 -3.84
C ALA A 337 -11.03 -22.59 -3.40
N THR A 338 -12.04 -22.04 -4.03
CA THR A 338 -13.44 -22.44 -3.85
C THR A 338 -14.10 -22.73 -5.20
N ALA A 339 -15.13 -23.58 -5.20
CA ALA A 339 -15.92 -23.86 -6.39
C ALA A 339 -17.29 -23.13 -6.38
N GLU A 340 -17.53 -22.23 -5.45
CA GLU A 340 -18.78 -21.49 -5.37
C GLU A 340 -18.87 -20.41 -6.46
N HIS A 341 -20.01 -20.36 -7.16
CA HIS A 341 -20.20 -19.54 -8.36
C HIS A 341 -21.07 -18.30 -8.13
N LYS A 342 -21.23 -17.83 -6.90
CA LYS A 342 -22.08 -16.66 -6.62
C LYS A 342 -21.23 -15.50 -6.15
N ALA A 343 -20.96 -14.55 -7.04
CA ALA A 343 -20.57 -13.22 -6.64
C ALA A 343 -21.81 -12.36 -6.46
N THR A 344 -21.89 -11.64 -5.35
CA THR A 344 -22.94 -10.65 -5.11
C THR A 344 -22.71 -9.44 -6.00
N PRO A 345 -23.75 -8.87 -6.63
CA PRO A 345 -23.65 -7.58 -7.30
C PRO A 345 -23.15 -6.53 -6.29
N SER A 346 -22.17 -5.72 -6.69
CA SER A 346 -21.56 -4.69 -5.86
C SER A 346 -21.48 -3.38 -6.66
N ILE A 347 -21.71 -2.24 -6.00
CA ILE A 347 -21.51 -0.90 -6.56
C ILE A 347 -20.05 -0.73 -7.02
N CYS A 348 -19.10 -1.31 -6.26
CA CYS A 348 -17.69 -1.29 -6.59
C CYS A 348 -17.24 -2.35 -7.62
N GLY A 349 -18.17 -2.84 -8.42
CA GLY A 349 -17.93 -3.84 -9.44
C GLY A 349 -17.81 -5.26 -8.92
N SER A 350 -18.39 -6.20 -9.64
CA SER A 350 -18.25 -7.64 -9.41
C SER A 350 -17.75 -8.30 -10.68
N LEU A 351 -16.84 -9.26 -10.54
CA LEU A 351 -16.36 -10.06 -11.68
C LEU A 351 -17.31 -11.21 -12.03
N GLY A 352 -18.39 -11.40 -11.26
CA GLY A 352 -19.39 -12.45 -11.48
C GLY A 352 -18.93 -13.85 -11.11
N TYR A 353 -17.75 -13.99 -10.51
CA TYR A 353 -17.13 -15.29 -10.16
C TYR A 353 -16.55 -15.25 -8.75
N THR A 354 -16.52 -16.44 -8.12
CA THR A 354 -15.81 -16.68 -6.87
C THR A 354 -14.87 -17.86 -7.08
N PHE A 355 -13.56 -17.62 -6.98
CA PHE A 355 -12.53 -18.66 -7.16
C PHE A 355 -11.73 -18.91 -5.89
N TRP A 356 -11.59 -17.90 -5.05
CA TRP A 356 -10.68 -17.88 -3.92
C TRP A 356 -11.41 -17.67 -2.60
N ALA A 357 -10.78 -18.04 -1.51
CA ALA A 357 -11.34 -17.89 -0.18
C ALA A 357 -10.24 -17.82 0.88
N LEU A 358 -10.55 -17.19 2.01
CA LEU A 358 -9.83 -17.32 3.28
C LEU A 358 -10.59 -18.28 4.18
N ASN A 359 -9.91 -19.28 4.76
CA ASN A 359 -10.53 -20.30 5.61
C ASN A 359 -11.77 -20.97 4.96
N LYS A 360 -11.73 -21.15 3.63
CA LYS A 360 -12.84 -21.70 2.82
C LYS A 360 -14.10 -20.81 2.78
N VAL A 361 -14.03 -19.59 3.29
CA VAL A 361 -15.11 -18.60 3.24
C VAL A 361 -14.74 -17.56 2.19
N PRO A 362 -15.42 -17.52 1.05
CA PRO A 362 -15.18 -16.50 0.04
C PRO A 362 -15.81 -15.17 0.46
N TRP A 363 -15.14 -14.06 0.16
CA TRP A 363 -15.71 -12.74 0.34
C TRP A 363 -16.89 -12.52 -0.64
N PRO A 364 -18.08 -12.11 -0.16
CA PRO A 364 -19.25 -12.00 -1.03
C PRO A 364 -19.23 -10.77 -1.95
N GLY A 365 -18.26 -9.88 -1.80
CA GLY A 365 -18.21 -8.55 -2.41
C GLY A 365 -18.49 -7.45 -1.41
N ASP A 366 -18.51 -6.20 -1.88
CA ASP A 366 -18.85 -5.05 -1.05
C ASP A 366 -20.37 -5.08 -0.82
N THR A 367 -20.78 -5.53 0.36
CA THR A 367 -22.18 -5.70 0.77
C THR A 367 -22.39 -5.02 2.11
N PRO A 368 -23.55 -4.37 2.34
CA PRO A 368 -23.89 -3.83 3.65
C PRO A 368 -24.15 -4.93 4.70
N GLU A 369 -24.30 -6.20 4.28
CA GLU A 369 -24.43 -7.33 5.20
C GLU A 369 -23.03 -7.82 5.59
N PRO A 370 -22.55 -7.51 6.81
CA PRO A 370 -21.23 -7.93 7.24
C PRO A 370 -21.17 -9.45 7.37
N ILE A 371 -20.19 -10.08 6.75
CA ILE A 371 -19.78 -11.44 7.13
C ILE A 371 -19.12 -11.38 8.52
N ALA A 372 -19.08 -12.52 9.21
CA ALA A 372 -18.35 -12.58 10.48
C ALA A 372 -16.85 -12.28 10.26
N PRO A 373 -16.18 -11.59 11.20
CA PRO A 373 -14.73 -11.42 11.16
C PRO A 373 -14.03 -12.77 11.25
N ILE A 374 -12.83 -12.88 10.69
CA ILE A 374 -11.97 -14.06 10.86
C ILE A 374 -11.69 -14.27 12.34
N GLU A 375 -11.47 -13.19 13.08
CA GLU A 375 -11.28 -13.20 14.53
C GLU A 375 -11.64 -11.83 15.12
N GLU A 376 -12.23 -11.83 16.32
CA GLU A 376 -12.33 -10.65 17.18
C GLU A 376 -11.10 -10.59 18.09
N MET A 377 -10.29 -9.58 17.87
CA MET A 377 -9.04 -9.36 18.60
C MET A 377 -9.25 -8.33 19.71
N LYS A 378 -8.64 -8.55 20.86
CA LYS A 378 -8.66 -7.58 21.97
C LYS A 378 -7.54 -6.57 21.79
N LEU A 379 -7.87 -5.29 21.92
CA LEU A 379 -6.92 -4.18 21.82
C LEU A 379 -5.73 -4.39 22.77
N GLY A 380 -4.52 -4.15 22.25
CA GLY A 380 -3.25 -4.29 22.96
C GLY A 380 -2.77 -5.72 23.18
N LYS A 381 -3.47 -6.75 22.66
CA LYS A 381 -3.04 -8.15 22.77
C LYS A 381 -2.23 -8.59 21.56
N SER A 382 -1.38 -9.57 21.80
CA SER A 382 -0.53 -10.20 20.79
C SER A 382 -1.22 -11.39 20.14
N TYR A 383 -1.01 -11.55 18.83
CA TYR A 383 -1.55 -12.64 18.03
C TYR A 383 -0.49 -13.19 17.08
N VAL A 384 -0.60 -14.48 16.79
CA VAL A 384 0.18 -15.14 15.74
C VAL A 384 -0.78 -15.71 14.71
N LEU A 385 -0.69 -15.23 13.47
CA LEU A 385 -1.42 -15.82 12.35
C LEU A 385 -0.57 -16.97 11.79
N GLU A 386 -1.14 -18.17 11.77
CA GLU A 386 -0.56 -19.35 11.14
C GLU A 386 -1.09 -19.45 9.71
N ILE A 387 -0.36 -18.81 8.78
CA ILE A 387 -0.83 -18.67 7.40
C ILE A 387 -0.35 -19.85 6.58
N ALA A 388 -1.29 -20.51 5.90
CA ALA A 388 -0.98 -21.62 4.99
C ALA A 388 -1.53 -21.33 3.59
N ASN A 389 -0.66 -21.18 2.62
CA ASN A 389 -1.07 -21.15 1.22
C ASN A 389 -1.33 -22.58 0.72
N ARG A 390 -2.60 -22.95 0.57
CA ARG A 390 -3.03 -24.28 0.08
C ARG A 390 -3.27 -24.27 -1.44
N THR A 391 -2.64 -23.36 -2.16
CA THR A 391 -2.83 -23.20 -3.60
C THR A 391 -1.51 -23.30 -4.36
N PRO A 392 -1.52 -23.67 -5.65
CA PRO A 392 -0.32 -23.74 -6.47
C PRO A 392 0.12 -22.37 -7.01
N HIS A 393 -0.37 -21.27 -6.43
CA HIS A 393 -0.10 -19.91 -6.86
C HIS A 393 0.46 -19.05 -5.73
N ALA A 394 1.22 -18.01 -6.09
CA ALA A 394 1.70 -17.04 -5.12
C ALA A 394 0.63 -16.00 -4.82
N HIS A 395 0.55 -15.58 -3.54
CA HIS A 395 -0.40 -14.58 -3.07
C HIS A 395 0.29 -13.54 -2.18
N PRO A 396 0.40 -12.27 -2.61
CA PRO A 396 0.76 -11.17 -1.72
C PRO A 396 -0.44 -10.86 -0.82
N ILE A 397 -0.33 -11.19 0.46
CA ILE A 397 -1.39 -10.98 1.45
C ILE A 397 -1.10 -9.72 2.23
N HIS A 398 -2.01 -8.75 2.12
CA HIS A 398 -1.96 -7.46 2.78
C HIS A 398 -2.96 -7.37 3.92
N LEU A 399 -2.53 -6.76 5.03
CA LEU A 399 -3.33 -6.45 6.20
C LEU A 399 -3.39 -4.95 6.40
N HIS A 400 -4.58 -4.39 6.40
CA HIS A 400 -4.83 -2.97 6.63
C HIS A 400 -4.53 -2.54 8.06
N GLY A 401 -4.07 -1.30 8.22
CA GLY A 401 -3.98 -0.57 9.49
C GLY A 401 -3.06 -1.13 10.56
N LEU A 402 -2.41 -2.25 10.30
CA LEU A 402 -1.54 -2.98 11.22
C LEU A 402 -0.23 -3.37 10.52
N SER A 403 0.82 -3.54 11.31
CA SER A 403 2.05 -4.17 10.86
C SER A 403 2.27 -5.48 11.60
N PHE A 404 2.86 -6.45 10.92
CA PHE A 404 3.20 -7.75 11.49
C PHE A 404 4.66 -8.11 11.21
N ARG A 405 5.23 -8.99 12.04
CA ARG A 405 6.57 -9.55 11.86
C ARG A 405 6.46 -11.00 11.44
N ILE A 406 7.17 -11.39 10.38
CA ILE A 406 7.27 -12.80 9.98
C ILE A 406 8.22 -13.50 10.96
N LEU A 407 7.72 -14.54 11.65
CA LEU A 407 8.47 -15.32 12.64
C LEU A 407 9.16 -16.52 12.00
N SER A 408 8.48 -17.18 11.09
CA SER A 408 8.97 -18.39 10.43
C SER A 408 8.32 -18.58 9.05
N SER A 409 9.00 -19.32 8.19
CA SER A 409 8.46 -19.82 6.93
C SER A 409 9.19 -21.09 6.50
N ASN A 410 8.46 -22.02 5.88
CA ASN A 410 9.05 -23.25 5.31
C ASN A 410 9.73 -23.02 3.95
N LYS A 411 9.71 -21.79 3.41
CA LYS A 411 10.27 -21.42 2.09
C LYS A 411 11.37 -20.36 2.16
N ARG A 412 11.55 -19.66 3.29
CA ARG A 412 12.44 -18.50 3.42
C ARG A 412 13.49 -18.72 4.48
N SER A 413 14.71 -18.33 4.17
CA SER A 413 15.81 -18.21 5.15
C SER A 413 15.98 -16.79 5.69
N PHE A 414 15.51 -15.77 4.96
CA PHE A 414 15.52 -14.37 5.37
C PHE A 414 14.14 -13.94 5.85
N LEU A 415 14.08 -13.37 7.04
CA LEU A 415 12.87 -12.78 7.62
C LEU A 415 12.98 -11.26 7.53
N PRO A 416 12.06 -10.60 6.81
CA PRO A 416 12.08 -9.16 6.66
C PRO A 416 11.78 -8.42 7.98
N PRO A 417 12.00 -7.08 8.04
CA PRO A 417 11.50 -6.24 9.13
C PRO A 417 9.97 -6.34 9.21
N PRO A 418 9.32 -5.68 10.18
CA PRO A 418 7.87 -5.59 10.19
C PRO A 418 7.33 -5.14 8.82
N THR A 419 6.25 -5.75 8.38
CA THR A 419 5.63 -5.52 7.07
C THR A 419 4.12 -5.46 7.21
N ASP A 420 3.44 -4.96 6.20
CA ASP A 420 1.99 -5.02 6.04
C ASP A 420 1.56 -6.00 4.95
N THR A 421 2.52 -6.52 4.16
CA THR A 421 2.25 -7.40 3.02
C THR A 421 3.25 -8.54 2.95
N ILE A 422 2.78 -9.78 2.98
CA ILE A 422 3.61 -10.99 2.80
C ILE A 422 3.30 -11.65 1.46
N LEU A 423 4.31 -11.79 0.59
CA LEU A 423 4.21 -12.58 -0.63
C LEU A 423 4.36 -14.07 -0.29
N LEU A 424 3.27 -14.80 -0.15
CA LEU A 424 3.27 -16.24 0.09
C LEU A 424 3.47 -17.01 -1.22
N LEU A 425 4.49 -17.83 -1.27
CA LEU A 425 4.76 -18.73 -2.40
C LEU A 425 3.78 -19.92 -2.41
N PRO A 426 3.67 -20.66 -3.54
CA PRO A 426 2.89 -21.89 -3.57
C PRO A 426 3.27 -22.85 -2.43
N ASP A 427 2.28 -23.39 -1.73
CA ASP A 427 2.44 -24.34 -0.60
C ASP A 427 3.30 -23.79 0.55
N GLU A 428 3.48 -22.45 0.65
CA GLU A 428 4.18 -21.83 1.76
C GLU A 428 3.33 -21.82 3.03
N GLN A 429 3.98 -22.15 4.15
CA GLN A 429 3.44 -21.99 5.50
C GLN A 429 4.33 -20.99 6.24
N ALA A 430 3.72 -19.97 6.80
CA ALA A 430 4.40 -18.91 7.52
C ALA A 430 3.66 -18.57 8.82
N GLU A 431 4.41 -18.21 9.84
CA GLU A 431 3.88 -17.62 11.05
C GLU A 431 4.19 -16.12 11.07
N VAL A 432 3.19 -15.30 11.32
CA VAL A 432 3.35 -13.85 11.46
C VAL A 432 2.77 -13.39 12.79
N ALA A 433 3.52 -12.56 13.51
CA ALA A 433 3.09 -12.00 14.79
C ALA A 433 2.73 -10.53 14.66
N LEU A 434 1.68 -10.12 15.37
CA LEU A 434 1.25 -8.74 15.45
C LEU A 434 0.70 -8.40 16.83
N VAL A 435 0.67 -7.11 17.15
CA VAL A 435 -0.09 -6.56 18.26
C VAL A 435 -1.34 -5.91 17.69
N ALA A 436 -2.50 -6.20 18.25
CA ALA A 436 -3.75 -5.55 17.88
C ALA A 436 -3.80 -4.15 18.52
N ASP A 437 -2.99 -3.21 18.01
CA ASP A 437 -2.78 -1.88 18.61
C ASP A 437 -3.60 -0.75 17.97
N ASN A 438 -4.40 -1.08 16.95
CA ASN A 438 -5.22 -0.12 16.23
C ASN A 438 -6.70 -0.61 16.21
N PRO A 439 -7.63 0.02 16.93
CA PRO A 439 -9.01 -0.46 17.04
C PRO A 439 -9.79 -0.25 15.74
N GLY A 440 -10.72 -1.15 15.44
CA GLY A 440 -11.60 -1.09 14.27
C GLY A 440 -11.66 -2.39 13.47
N ASP A 441 -12.29 -2.32 12.30
CA ASP A 441 -12.44 -3.44 11.36
C ASP A 441 -11.36 -3.32 10.27
N TRP A 442 -10.43 -4.30 10.20
CA TRP A 442 -9.26 -4.25 9.35
C TRP A 442 -9.27 -5.35 8.31
N VAL A 443 -9.33 -4.96 7.05
CA VAL A 443 -9.35 -5.91 5.92
C VAL A 443 -8.02 -6.64 5.80
N ILE A 444 -8.08 -7.93 5.51
CA ILE A 444 -6.96 -8.73 5.02
C ILE A 444 -7.34 -9.34 3.68
N HIS A 445 -6.48 -9.19 2.67
CA HIS A 445 -6.79 -9.67 1.33
C HIS A 445 -5.54 -9.97 0.50
N CYS A 446 -5.72 -10.74 -0.56
CA CYS A 446 -4.69 -10.88 -1.59
C CYS A 446 -4.58 -9.59 -2.41
N HIS A 447 -3.37 -9.12 -2.66
CA HIS A 447 -3.14 -7.91 -3.45
C HIS A 447 -2.98 -8.18 -4.96
N ILE A 448 -3.11 -9.42 -5.41
CA ILE A 448 -3.54 -9.70 -6.79
C ILE A 448 -5.03 -9.39 -6.84
N ILE A 449 -5.38 -8.28 -7.49
CA ILE A 449 -6.73 -7.69 -7.37
C ILE A 449 -7.82 -8.62 -7.91
N GLU A 450 -7.53 -9.43 -8.91
CA GLU A 450 -8.47 -10.47 -9.38
C GLU A 450 -8.75 -11.51 -8.29
N HIS A 451 -7.75 -11.87 -7.46
CA HIS A 451 -7.94 -12.79 -6.33
C HIS A 451 -8.76 -12.15 -5.23
N GLN A 452 -8.48 -10.88 -4.89
CA GLN A 452 -9.27 -10.09 -3.96
C GLN A 452 -10.75 -10.06 -4.39
N LYS A 453 -11.01 -9.64 -5.63
CA LYS A 453 -12.37 -9.46 -6.18
C LYS A 453 -13.12 -10.78 -6.42
N THR A 454 -12.42 -11.91 -6.43
CA THR A 454 -13.02 -13.23 -6.58
C THR A 454 -12.95 -14.07 -5.31
N GLY A 455 -12.82 -13.43 -4.13
CA GLY A 455 -13.13 -14.02 -2.84
C GLY A 455 -11.99 -14.09 -1.82
N MET A 456 -10.72 -13.80 -2.18
CA MET A 456 -9.61 -13.87 -1.23
C MET A 456 -9.49 -12.59 -0.38
N THR A 457 -10.51 -12.35 0.40
CA THR A 457 -10.67 -11.20 1.31
C THR A 457 -11.34 -11.67 2.59
N GLY A 458 -11.04 -11.00 3.69
CA GLY A 458 -11.68 -11.15 5.00
C GLY A 458 -11.34 -9.95 5.87
N TYR A 459 -11.67 -9.98 7.16
CA TYR A 459 -11.25 -8.92 8.08
C TYR A 459 -11.08 -9.43 9.51
N PHE A 460 -10.31 -8.68 10.27
CA PHE A 460 -10.19 -8.80 11.73
C PHE A 460 -10.89 -7.62 12.37
N LYS A 461 -11.56 -7.88 13.50
CA LYS A 461 -12.19 -6.85 14.31
C LYS A 461 -11.40 -6.66 15.60
N ILE A 462 -10.93 -5.43 15.85
CA ILE A 462 -10.16 -5.09 17.06
C ILE A 462 -11.06 -4.25 17.99
N ILE A 463 -11.32 -4.78 19.20
CA ILE A 463 -12.23 -4.21 20.22
C ILE A 463 -11.53 -4.07 21.57
#